data_5bae78e8a7a026d95c20412c3e95c639
#
_entry.id   5bae78e8a7a026d95c20412c3e95c639
#
_cell.length_a   1.000
_cell.length_b   1.000
_cell.length_c   1.000
_cell.angle_alpha   90.00
_cell.angle_beta   90.00
_cell.angle_gamma   90.00
#
_symmetry.space_group_name_H-M   'P 1'
#
loop_
_entity.id
_entity.type
_entity.pdbx_description
1 polymer ?
#
loop_
_entity_poly.entity_id
_entity_poly.type
_entity_poly.pdbx_seq_one_letter_code
_entity_poly.pdbx_strand_id
1 'polypeptide(L)'
;MRMFISMAISFYTSRIVLQALGVSDYGIYNLVGGIVVLANMLTSSLSGATSRYITYSLGEKDFEKTRRTFSTALMIHVGLAGLFIFVAETVGLWFVNTQLVISPDRMLAANWVYQSAIISTALGITQVPYNSLITSHERFGVFAVIEILSSCLKLIIAFIILYSMLDHLILYSILYMVISVCIIVFYRIYCLRNFSESRFIRILDRDLLPKLLKFSGWTLLGNVSLTVLQQGVNIIVNLFFGTIINAAVGIATQVQGMLYSFIGNITTAFTPQIIKGYVESDYKRMNYLITIGGKFSSICILLISIPIIIKMDFLMGLWLKEIPTGAIVICQILLIKNFFNSFNPLIYTAITATGNIKNANIFCGLEYLLSVGITYLIVFWTHSYIYAFIFNLITSLIACGIYLWALKHEISSFSVYDYVVHTILAVTLLGCVSFGTAFFTERLIQSDIWSFFAISFISTTLIIILSFYFVLDSNSRSFIVLKVNSYLHYGHK
;
A
#
# COMPACT_ATOMS: atom_id res chain seq x y z
N MET A 1 -3.10 11.91 -13.64
CA MET A 1 -3.46 11.14 -14.85
C MET A 1 -2.85 9.74 -14.89
N ARG A 2 -1.51 9.57 -14.79
CA ARG A 2 -0.82 8.26 -14.80
C ARG A 2 -1.47 7.22 -13.87
N MET A 3 -1.69 7.56 -12.61
CA MET A 3 -2.26 6.67 -11.60
C MET A 3 -3.64 6.11 -12.02
N PHE A 4 -4.52 6.97 -12.52
CA PHE A 4 -5.86 6.53 -12.97
C PHE A 4 -5.79 5.57 -14.15
N ILE A 5 -4.88 5.80 -15.11
CA ILE A 5 -4.67 4.91 -16.25
C ILE A 5 -4.17 3.55 -15.77
N SER A 6 -3.12 3.51 -14.94
CA SER A 6 -2.57 2.25 -14.40
C SER A 6 -3.60 1.51 -13.54
N MET A 7 -4.42 2.23 -12.76
CA MET A 7 -5.52 1.64 -11.99
C MET A 7 -6.58 0.99 -12.89
N ALA A 8 -7.06 1.71 -13.90
CA ALA A 8 -8.06 1.19 -14.83
C ALA A 8 -7.56 -0.06 -15.57
N ILE A 9 -6.30 -0.03 -16.06
CA ILE A 9 -5.66 -1.19 -16.68
C ILE A 9 -5.56 -2.34 -15.68
N SER A 10 -5.15 -2.08 -14.43
CA SER A 10 -5.01 -3.12 -13.40
C SER A 10 -6.34 -3.77 -13.04
N PHE A 11 -7.43 -2.98 -12.91
CA PHE A 11 -8.78 -3.53 -12.68
C PHE A 11 -9.23 -4.44 -13.82
N TYR A 12 -9.01 -4.00 -15.05
CA TYR A 12 -9.39 -4.79 -16.21
C TYR A 12 -8.53 -6.07 -16.32
N THR A 13 -7.23 -5.95 -16.06
CA THR A 13 -6.30 -7.10 -16.05
C THR A 13 -6.71 -8.14 -15.02
N SER A 14 -7.04 -7.76 -13.79
CA SER A 14 -7.42 -8.73 -12.74
C SER A 14 -8.72 -9.46 -13.05
N ARG A 15 -9.68 -8.79 -13.71
CA ARG A 15 -10.88 -9.45 -14.22
C ARG A 15 -10.55 -10.58 -15.18
N ILE A 16 -9.67 -10.29 -16.18
CA ILE A 16 -9.27 -11.27 -17.19
C ILE A 16 -8.46 -12.39 -16.55
N VAL A 17 -7.53 -12.08 -15.66
CA VAL A 17 -6.72 -13.07 -14.95
C VAL A 17 -7.58 -13.99 -14.10
N LEU A 18 -8.53 -13.45 -13.33
CA LEU A 18 -9.47 -14.26 -12.54
C LEU A 18 -10.32 -15.16 -13.45
N GLN A 19 -10.79 -14.64 -14.60
CA GLN A 19 -11.54 -15.43 -15.57
C GLN A 19 -10.70 -16.54 -16.19
N ALA A 20 -9.42 -16.29 -16.51
CA ALA A 20 -8.54 -17.26 -17.14
C ALA A 20 -8.05 -18.33 -16.16
N LEU A 21 -7.71 -17.96 -14.93
CA LEU A 21 -7.21 -18.87 -13.90
C LEU A 21 -8.35 -19.63 -13.20
N GLY A 22 -9.52 -18.99 -13.08
CA GLY A 22 -10.57 -19.45 -12.16
C GLY A 22 -10.26 -19.09 -10.70
N VAL A 23 -11.26 -19.25 -9.83
CA VAL A 23 -11.18 -18.80 -8.43
C VAL A 23 -10.10 -19.52 -7.64
N SER A 24 -9.98 -20.84 -7.79
CA SER A 24 -9.01 -21.65 -7.03
C SER A 24 -7.56 -21.28 -7.37
N ASP A 25 -7.20 -21.25 -8.65
CA ASP A 25 -5.84 -20.92 -9.11
C ASP A 25 -5.46 -19.46 -8.85
N TYR A 26 -6.44 -18.54 -8.97
CA TYR A 26 -6.23 -17.15 -8.56
C TYR A 26 -5.97 -17.05 -7.05
N GLY A 27 -6.63 -17.88 -6.24
CA GLY A 27 -6.36 -18.00 -4.81
C GLY A 27 -4.95 -18.52 -4.50
N ILE A 28 -4.49 -19.56 -5.21
CA ILE A 28 -3.12 -20.09 -5.11
C ILE A 28 -2.10 -18.99 -5.47
N TYR A 29 -2.32 -18.28 -6.57
CA TYR A 29 -1.45 -17.19 -7.00
C TYR A 29 -1.31 -16.09 -5.93
N ASN A 30 -2.41 -15.65 -5.33
CA ASN A 30 -2.39 -14.63 -4.28
C ASN A 30 -1.74 -15.13 -2.99
N LEU A 31 -2.02 -16.36 -2.57
CA LEU A 31 -1.46 -16.96 -1.36
C LEU A 31 0.06 -17.12 -1.48
N VAL A 32 0.51 -17.81 -2.52
CA VAL A 32 1.93 -18.14 -2.74
C VAL A 32 2.74 -16.86 -3.06
N GLY A 33 2.18 -15.98 -3.91
CA GLY A 33 2.78 -14.67 -4.18
C GLY A 33 2.88 -13.80 -2.93
N GLY A 34 1.88 -13.87 -2.03
CA GLY A 34 1.87 -13.15 -0.76
C GLY A 34 3.02 -13.54 0.17
N ILE A 35 3.40 -14.82 0.23
CA ILE A 35 4.56 -15.28 1.03
C ILE A 35 5.84 -14.59 0.55
N VAL A 36 6.02 -14.49 -0.77
CA VAL A 36 7.22 -13.88 -1.35
C VAL A 36 7.23 -12.35 -1.15
N VAL A 37 6.07 -11.71 -1.08
CA VAL A 37 5.94 -10.26 -0.76
C VAL A 37 6.56 -9.92 0.60
N LEU A 38 6.68 -10.88 1.53
CA LEU A 38 7.39 -10.67 2.80
C LEU A 38 8.82 -10.12 2.59
N ALA A 39 9.48 -10.44 1.48
CA ALA A 39 10.80 -9.89 1.16
C ALA A 39 10.78 -8.40 0.78
N ASN A 40 9.65 -7.85 0.33
CA ASN A 40 9.56 -6.44 -0.04
C ASN A 40 9.75 -5.49 1.15
N MET A 41 9.53 -5.97 2.39
CA MET A 41 9.83 -5.18 3.60
C MET A 41 11.31 -4.90 3.77
N LEU A 42 12.18 -5.86 3.39
CA LEU A 42 13.63 -5.65 3.40
C LEU A 42 14.01 -4.52 2.44
N THR A 43 13.42 -4.54 1.24
CA THR A 43 13.70 -3.54 0.21
C THR A 43 13.18 -2.16 0.58
N SER A 44 11.98 -2.04 1.12
CA SER A 44 11.38 -0.75 1.49
C SER A 44 12.15 -0.05 2.61
N SER A 45 12.61 -0.81 3.61
CA SER A 45 13.35 -0.26 4.74
C SER A 45 14.74 0.26 4.34
N LEU A 46 15.42 -0.44 3.42
CA LEU A 46 16.73 -0.06 2.93
C LEU A 46 16.68 1.01 1.82
N SER A 47 15.58 1.07 1.06
CA SER A 47 15.41 2.03 -0.03
C SER A 47 15.50 3.47 0.45
N GLY A 48 14.85 3.80 1.57
CA GLY A 48 14.91 5.14 2.17
C GLY A 48 16.33 5.55 2.57
N ALA A 49 17.08 4.64 3.22
CA ALA A 49 18.46 4.87 3.58
C ALA A 49 19.36 5.04 2.33
N THR A 50 19.22 4.12 1.37
CA THR A 50 20.01 4.15 0.12
C THR A 50 19.78 5.44 -0.66
N SER A 51 18.52 5.85 -0.86
CA SER A 51 18.18 7.11 -1.53
C SER A 51 18.76 8.31 -0.80
N ARG A 52 18.68 8.36 0.53
CA ARG A 52 19.22 9.46 1.33
C ARG A 52 20.73 9.63 1.14
N TYR A 53 21.49 8.53 1.27
CA TYR A 53 22.95 8.61 1.18
C TYR A 53 23.44 8.88 -0.25
N ILE A 54 22.76 8.35 -1.28
CA ILE A 54 23.05 8.68 -2.68
C ILE A 54 22.75 10.16 -2.96
N THR A 55 21.59 10.66 -2.53
CA THR A 55 21.23 12.08 -2.72
C THR A 55 22.20 13.00 -2.00
N TYR A 56 22.64 12.64 -0.78
CA TYR A 56 23.61 13.42 -0.02
C TYR A 56 24.96 13.52 -0.76
N SER A 57 25.50 12.37 -1.20
CA SER A 57 26.78 12.37 -1.93
C SER A 57 26.71 13.08 -3.30
N LEU A 58 25.56 13.02 -3.97
CA LEU A 58 25.32 13.81 -5.20
C LEU A 58 25.30 15.33 -4.91
N GLY A 59 24.70 15.74 -3.78
CA GLY A 59 24.67 17.14 -3.34
C GLY A 59 26.07 17.71 -3.05
N GLU A 60 26.99 16.88 -2.57
CA GLU A 60 28.39 17.23 -2.39
C GLU A 60 29.18 17.34 -3.71
N LYS A 61 28.57 16.96 -4.84
CA LYS A 61 29.17 16.91 -6.19
C LYS A 61 30.43 16.03 -6.27
N ASP A 62 30.53 15.04 -5.36
CA ASP A 62 31.63 14.07 -5.34
C ASP A 62 31.18 12.77 -6.03
N PHE A 63 31.49 12.65 -7.32
CA PHE A 63 31.11 11.50 -8.15
C PHE A 63 31.73 10.19 -7.67
N GLU A 64 32.98 10.22 -7.19
CA GLU A 64 33.65 9.02 -6.68
C GLU A 64 32.99 8.53 -5.38
N LYS A 65 32.63 9.45 -4.49
CA LYS A 65 31.89 9.12 -3.27
C LYS A 65 30.50 8.58 -3.60
N THR A 66 29.79 9.17 -4.56
CA THR A 66 28.48 8.68 -5.00
C THR A 66 28.60 7.28 -5.59
N ARG A 67 29.61 7.02 -6.40
CA ARG A 67 29.88 5.70 -7.00
C ARG A 67 30.23 4.65 -5.94
N ARG A 68 31.01 5.00 -4.91
CA ARG A 68 31.31 4.13 -3.76
C ARG A 68 30.04 3.85 -2.95
N THR A 69 29.23 4.87 -2.70
CA THR A 69 27.94 4.73 -2.00
C THR A 69 27.00 3.81 -2.76
N PHE A 70 26.83 3.99 -4.08
CA PHE A 70 26.05 3.12 -4.93
C PHE A 70 26.54 1.67 -4.90
N SER A 71 27.87 1.47 -5.07
CA SER A 71 28.47 0.11 -5.10
C SER A 71 28.33 -0.59 -3.75
N THR A 72 28.54 0.12 -2.64
CA THR A 72 28.32 -0.41 -1.29
C THR A 72 26.85 -0.81 -1.07
N ALA A 73 25.91 0.06 -1.46
CA ALA A 73 24.49 -0.26 -1.39
C ALA A 73 24.13 -1.48 -2.25
N LEU A 74 24.66 -1.57 -3.47
CA LEU A 74 24.41 -2.72 -4.36
C LEU A 74 24.96 -4.03 -3.76
N MET A 75 26.14 -4.03 -3.16
CA MET A 75 26.70 -5.22 -2.48
C MET A 75 25.82 -5.67 -1.31
N ILE A 76 25.31 -4.73 -0.50
CA ILE A 76 24.37 -5.03 0.58
C ILE A 76 23.11 -5.69 0.02
N HIS A 77 22.51 -5.12 -1.02
CA HIS A 77 21.28 -5.65 -1.61
C HIS A 77 21.49 -7.00 -2.31
N VAL A 78 22.67 -7.26 -2.92
CA VAL A 78 23.04 -8.58 -3.46
C VAL A 78 23.17 -9.61 -2.32
N GLY A 79 23.83 -9.25 -1.21
CA GLY A 79 23.90 -10.10 -0.02
C GLY A 79 22.53 -10.45 0.55
N LEU A 80 21.64 -9.45 0.64
CA LEU A 80 20.25 -9.65 1.08
C LEU A 80 19.43 -10.50 0.12
N ALA A 81 19.61 -10.34 -1.19
CA ALA A 81 18.97 -11.18 -2.18
C ALA A 81 19.43 -12.66 -2.06
N GLY A 82 20.73 -12.88 -1.80
CA GLY A 82 21.26 -14.23 -1.51
C GLY A 82 20.67 -14.83 -0.24
N LEU A 83 20.61 -14.06 0.85
CA LEU A 83 19.97 -14.49 2.09
C LEU A 83 18.48 -14.79 1.90
N PHE A 84 17.77 -13.94 1.15
CA PHE A 84 16.37 -14.16 0.81
C PHE A 84 16.16 -15.47 0.04
N ILE A 85 16.96 -15.72 -1.03
CA ILE A 85 16.89 -16.97 -1.79
C ILE A 85 17.13 -18.16 -0.87
N PHE A 86 18.17 -18.11 -0.01
CA PHE A 86 18.47 -19.20 0.92
C PHE A 86 17.28 -19.51 1.85
N VAL A 87 16.67 -18.49 2.46
CA VAL A 87 15.52 -18.70 3.36
C VAL A 87 14.29 -19.16 2.58
N ALA A 88 14.05 -18.60 1.40
CA ALA A 88 12.92 -18.98 0.56
C ALA A 88 13.05 -20.45 0.09
N GLU A 89 14.22 -20.88 -0.38
CA GLU A 89 14.42 -22.26 -0.88
C GLU A 89 14.48 -23.30 0.24
N THR A 90 14.73 -22.91 1.49
CA THR A 90 14.75 -23.84 2.63
C THR A 90 13.39 -23.80 3.37
N VAL A 91 13.19 -22.78 4.21
CA VAL A 91 12.01 -22.67 5.07
C VAL A 91 10.74 -22.40 4.25
N GLY A 92 10.82 -21.51 3.26
CA GLY A 92 9.66 -21.13 2.48
C GLY A 92 9.14 -22.25 1.60
N LEU A 93 10.04 -22.98 0.90
CA LEU A 93 9.66 -24.13 0.07
C LEU A 93 9.05 -25.26 0.91
N TRP A 94 9.65 -25.55 2.08
CA TRP A 94 9.07 -26.50 3.04
C TRP A 94 7.64 -26.04 3.45
N PHE A 95 7.47 -24.77 3.79
CA PHE A 95 6.18 -24.23 4.24
C PHE A 95 5.10 -24.34 3.15
N VAL A 96 5.42 -23.98 1.90
CA VAL A 96 4.48 -24.06 0.77
C VAL A 96 4.03 -25.51 0.52
N ASN A 97 4.96 -26.48 0.59
CA ASN A 97 4.66 -27.87 0.25
C ASN A 97 4.03 -28.67 1.40
N THR A 98 4.14 -28.22 2.68
CA THR A 98 3.70 -29.02 3.82
C THR A 98 2.61 -28.36 4.67
N GLN A 99 2.54 -27.02 4.72
CA GLN A 99 1.66 -26.31 5.63
C GLN A 99 0.47 -25.66 4.92
N LEU A 100 0.58 -25.34 3.63
CA LEU A 100 -0.50 -24.69 2.90
C LEU A 100 -1.53 -25.73 2.42
N VAL A 101 -2.80 -25.35 2.50
CA VAL A 101 -3.91 -26.15 1.98
C VAL A 101 -4.09 -25.85 0.49
N ILE A 102 -3.43 -26.67 -0.33
CA ILE A 102 -3.47 -26.62 -1.80
C ILE A 102 -3.81 -28.02 -2.30
N SER A 103 -4.66 -28.12 -3.32
CA SER A 103 -5.02 -29.41 -3.92
C SER A 103 -3.77 -30.10 -4.50
N PRO A 104 -3.58 -31.42 -4.28
CA PRO A 104 -2.38 -32.15 -4.72
C PRO A 104 -2.10 -32.05 -6.23
N ASP A 105 -3.14 -32.00 -7.06
CA ASP A 105 -3.07 -31.83 -8.52
C ASP A 105 -2.58 -30.45 -8.94
N ARG A 106 -2.70 -29.42 -8.06
CA ARG A 106 -2.24 -28.06 -8.32
C ARG A 106 -0.91 -27.72 -7.64
N MET A 107 -0.33 -28.62 -6.85
CA MET A 107 0.93 -28.38 -6.13
C MET A 107 2.11 -28.07 -7.07
N LEU A 108 2.17 -28.75 -8.23
CA LEU A 108 3.19 -28.44 -9.24
C LEU A 108 3.07 -26.98 -9.74
N ALA A 109 1.86 -26.54 -10.05
CA ALA A 109 1.62 -25.18 -10.50
C ALA A 109 1.94 -24.15 -9.39
N ALA A 110 1.57 -24.43 -8.13
CA ALA A 110 1.93 -23.62 -6.99
C ALA A 110 3.45 -23.45 -6.81
N ASN A 111 4.21 -24.52 -7.01
CA ASN A 111 5.69 -24.45 -6.99
C ASN A 111 6.24 -23.59 -8.13
N TRP A 112 5.67 -23.64 -9.35
CA TRP A 112 6.07 -22.73 -10.43
C TRP A 112 5.78 -21.27 -10.11
N VAL A 113 4.62 -20.97 -9.51
CA VAL A 113 4.31 -19.62 -9.00
C VAL A 113 5.35 -19.19 -7.98
N TYR A 114 5.68 -20.06 -7.04
CA TYR A 114 6.63 -19.79 -5.96
C TYR A 114 8.03 -19.48 -6.49
N GLN A 115 8.57 -20.33 -7.37
CA GLN A 115 9.90 -20.14 -7.96
C GLN A 115 9.98 -18.89 -8.82
N SER A 116 8.95 -18.62 -9.64
CA SER A 116 8.85 -17.41 -10.45
C SER A 116 8.83 -16.13 -9.58
N ALA A 117 8.14 -16.21 -8.45
CA ALA A 117 8.06 -15.11 -7.49
C ALA A 117 9.41 -14.90 -6.75
N ILE A 118 10.13 -15.96 -6.36
CA ILE A 118 11.47 -15.86 -5.75
C ILE A 118 12.44 -15.15 -6.70
N ILE A 119 12.52 -15.60 -7.96
CA ILE A 119 13.42 -15.00 -8.95
C ILE A 119 13.11 -13.50 -9.15
N SER A 120 11.82 -13.16 -9.35
CA SER A 120 11.39 -11.78 -9.54
C SER A 120 11.75 -10.91 -8.35
N THR A 121 11.53 -11.40 -7.15
CA THR A 121 11.78 -10.66 -5.90
C THR A 121 13.27 -10.51 -5.62
N ALA A 122 14.06 -11.57 -5.79
CA ALA A 122 15.51 -11.51 -5.61
C ALA A 122 16.16 -10.47 -6.53
N LEU A 123 15.74 -10.44 -7.80
CA LEU A 123 16.18 -9.42 -8.74
C LEU A 123 15.66 -8.02 -8.35
N GLY A 124 14.42 -7.91 -7.87
CA GLY A 124 13.83 -6.68 -7.35
C GLY A 124 14.59 -6.09 -6.16
N ILE A 125 15.09 -6.93 -5.24
CA ILE A 125 15.96 -6.51 -4.13
C ILE A 125 17.21 -5.79 -4.67
N THR A 126 17.86 -6.35 -5.68
CA THR A 126 19.07 -5.77 -6.28
C THR A 126 18.80 -4.55 -7.16
N GLN A 127 17.52 -4.24 -7.44
CA GLN A 127 17.10 -3.09 -8.23
C GLN A 127 17.04 -1.80 -7.41
N VAL A 128 16.92 -1.88 -6.08
CA VAL A 128 16.73 -0.73 -5.19
C VAL A 128 17.78 0.38 -5.36
N PRO A 129 19.11 0.11 -5.43
CA PRO A 129 20.10 1.15 -5.64
C PRO A 129 19.94 1.90 -6.98
N TYR A 130 19.52 1.20 -8.04
CA TYR A 130 19.25 1.83 -9.35
C TYR A 130 18.04 2.76 -9.28
N ASN A 131 16.95 2.33 -8.62
CA ASN A 131 15.78 3.17 -8.39
C ASN A 131 16.15 4.41 -7.55
N SER A 132 17.02 4.24 -6.56
CA SER A 132 17.52 5.34 -5.73
C SER A 132 18.30 6.36 -6.53
N LEU A 133 19.13 5.96 -7.50
CA LEU A 133 19.81 6.88 -8.43
C LEU A 133 18.82 7.68 -9.26
N ILE A 134 17.82 7.02 -9.87
CA ILE A 134 16.80 7.71 -10.69
C ILE A 134 16.04 8.75 -9.85
N THR A 135 15.70 8.41 -8.60
CA THR A 135 15.01 9.30 -7.67
C THR A 135 15.90 10.47 -7.25
N SER A 136 17.20 10.20 -6.95
CA SER A 136 18.15 11.23 -6.53
C SER A 136 18.47 12.23 -7.65
N HIS A 137 18.39 11.79 -8.93
CA HIS A 137 18.50 12.65 -10.11
C HIS A 137 17.14 13.26 -10.54
N GLU A 138 16.08 13.10 -9.75
CA GLU A 138 14.72 13.63 -9.99
C GLU A 138 14.11 13.20 -11.34
N ARG A 139 14.54 12.08 -11.91
CA ARG A 139 14.07 11.56 -13.20
C ARG A 139 12.76 10.77 -13.08
N PHE A 140 11.75 11.32 -12.40
CA PHE A 140 10.46 10.67 -12.13
C PHE A 140 9.67 10.28 -13.39
N GLY A 141 9.92 10.95 -14.53
CA GLY A 141 9.30 10.61 -15.80
C GLY A 141 9.57 9.17 -16.25
N VAL A 142 10.76 8.64 -15.93
CA VAL A 142 11.15 7.25 -16.24
C VAL A 142 10.25 6.25 -15.55
N PHE A 143 9.99 6.45 -14.25
CA PHE A 143 9.04 5.62 -13.51
C PHE A 143 7.64 5.65 -14.13
N ALA A 144 7.19 6.84 -14.57
CA ALA A 144 5.88 7.02 -15.16
C ALA A 144 5.69 6.17 -16.43
N VAL A 145 6.67 6.24 -17.33
CA VAL A 145 6.62 5.49 -18.61
C VAL A 145 6.68 3.98 -18.36
N ILE A 146 7.61 3.54 -17.50
CA ILE A 146 7.78 2.10 -17.23
C ILE A 146 6.57 1.52 -16.50
N GLU A 147 5.93 2.27 -15.60
CA GLU A 147 4.74 1.80 -14.88
C GLU A 147 3.56 1.59 -15.85
N ILE A 148 3.34 2.50 -16.79
CA ILE A 148 2.30 2.34 -17.82
C ILE A 148 2.65 1.15 -18.73
N LEU A 149 3.90 1.07 -19.20
CA LEU A 149 4.36 -0.04 -20.03
C LEU A 149 4.18 -1.39 -19.30
N SER A 150 4.56 -1.47 -18.03
CA SER A 150 4.37 -2.65 -17.17
C SER A 150 2.90 -3.05 -17.10
N SER A 151 2.01 -2.07 -16.89
CA SER A 151 0.56 -2.33 -16.80
C SER A 151 0.00 -2.85 -18.13
N CYS A 152 0.42 -2.27 -19.25
CA CYS A 152 0.03 -2.75 -20.58
C CYS A 152 0.54 -4.16 -20.87
N LEU A 153 1.80 -4.46 -20.53
CA LEU A 153 2.37 -5.80 -20.71
C LEU A 153 1.65 -6.85 -19.86
N LYS A 154 1.28 -6.53 -18.61
CA LYS A 154 0.48 -7.41 -17.75
C LYS A 154 -0.89 -7.69 -18.33
N LEU A 155 -1.53 -6.68 -18.93
CA LEU A 155 -2.80 -6.86 -19.64
C LEU A 155 -2.64 -7.78 -20.85
N ILE A 156 -1.56 -7.64 -21.62
CA ILE A 156 -1.27 -8.53 -22.76
C ILE A 156 -1.10 -9.98 -22.26
N ILE A 157 -0.36 -10.20 -21.15
CA ILE A 157 -0.26 -11.55 -20.55
C ILE A 157 -1.65 -12.09 -20.22
N ALA A 158 -2.52 -11.30 -19.59
CA ALA A 158 -3.85 -11.73 -19.22
C ALA A 158 -4.66 -12.23 -20.43
N PHE A 159 -4.52 -11.60 -21.59
CA PHE A 159 -5.11 -12.09 -22.83
C PHE A 159 -4.42 -13.35 -23.36
N ILE A 160 -3.09 -13.43 -23.31
CA ILE A 160 -2.36 -14.61 -23.76
C ILE A 160 -2.80 -15.86 -22.99
N ILE A 161 -2.92 -15.78 -21.66
CA ILE A 161 -3.36 -16.94 -20.85
C ILE A 161 -4.81 -17.31 -21.11
N LEU A 162 -5.68 -16.33 -21.39
CA LEU A 162 -7.10 -16.58 -21.66
C LEU A 162 -7.32 -17.46 -22.91
N TYR A 163 -6.45 -17.33 -23.90
CA TYR A 163 -6.55 -18.07 -25.17
C TYR A 163 -5.54 -19.22 -25.27
N SER A 164 -4.73 -19.45 -24.24
CA SER A 164 -3.74 -20.52 -24.22
C SER A 164 -4.38 -21.88 -23.97
N MET A 165 -3.76 -22.94 -24.52
CA MET A 165 -4.09 -24.34 -24.22
C MET A 165 -3.18 -24.93 -23.10
N LEU A 166 -2.20 -24.18 -22.64
CA LEU A 166 -1.28 -24.58 -21.57
C LEU A 166 -1.92 -24.37 -20.20
N ASP A 167 -1.30 -24.93 -19.15
CA ASP A 167 -1.71 -24.63 -17.78
C ASP A 167 -1.62 -23.11 -17.52
N HIS A 168 -2.78 -22.50 -17.26
CA HIS A 168 -2.90 -21.05 -17.18
C HIS A 168 -2.10 -20.47 -16.02
N LEU A 169 -2.07 -21.17 -14.86
CA LEU A 169 -1.36 -20.70 -13.67
C LEU A 169 0.16 -20.71 -13.86
N ILE A 170 0.70 -21.81 -14.44
CA ILE A 170 2.12 -21.92 -14.75
C ILE A 170 2.52 -20.87 -15.78
N LEU A 171 1.78 -20.77 -16.87
CA LEU A 171 2.07 -19.81 -17.95
C LEU A 171 2.03 -18.37 -17.42
N TYR A 172 1.03 -18.03 -16.62
CA TYR A 172 0.89 -16.70 -16.01
C TYR A 172 2.08 -16.35 -15.15
N SER A 173 2.50 -17.26 -14.27
CA SER A 173 3.63 -17.02 -13.36
C SER A 173 4.94 -16.79 -14.09
N ILE A 174 5.22 -17.61 -15.15
CA ILE A 174 6.43 -17.49 -15.96
C ILE A 174 6.44 -16.18 -16.75
N LEU A 175 5.34 -15.85 -17.43
CA LEU A 175 5.27 -14.61 -18.22
C LEU A 175 5.36 -13.36 -17.32
N TYR A 176 4.75 -13.40 -16.14
CA TYR A 176 4.87 -12.30 -15.17
C TYR A 176 6.31 -12.12 -14.67
N MET A 177 7.03 -13.23 -14.41
CA MET A 177 8.45 -13.21 -14.06
C MET A 177 9.27 -12.61 -15.22
N VAL A 178 9.05 -13.04 -16.47
CA VAL A 178 9.77 -12.52 -17.64
C VAL A 178 9.59 -11.01 -17.78
N ILE A 179 8.35 -10.50 -17.66
CA ILE A 179 8.12 -9.03 -17.67
C ILE A 179 8.88 -8.34 -16.54
N SER A 180 8.85 -8.88 -15.32
CA SER A 180 9.55 -8.30 -14.18
C SER A 180 11.07 -8.22 -14.45
N VAL A 181 11.66 -9.27 -15.00
CA VAL A 181 13.08 -9.30 -15.41
C VAL A 181 13.36 -8.27 -16.50
N CYS A 182 12.52 -8.18 -17.54
CA CYS A 182 12.69 -7.21 -18.62
C CYS A 182 12.67 -5.75 -18.09
N ILE A 183 11.74 -5.45 -17.17
CA ILE A 183 11.65 -4.12 -16.54
C ILE A 183 12.91 -3.82 -15.73
N ILE A 184 13.41 -4.76 -14.94
CA ILE A 184 14.63 -4.61 -14.16
C ILE A 184 15.83 -4.35 -15.06
N VAL A 185 15.97 -5.13 -16.14
CA VAL A 185 17.02 -4.96 -17.13
C VAL A 185 16.94 -3.59 -17.79
N PHE A 186 15.75 -3.14 -18.14
CA PHE A 186 15.54 -1.82 -18.72
C PHE A 186 16.01 -0.69 -17.78
N TYR A 187 15.64 -0.73 -16.50
CA TYR A 187 16.09 0.25 -15.50
C TYR A 187 17.61 0.26 -15.35
N ARG A 188 18.26 -0.92 -15.33
CA ARG A 188 19.71 -1.03 -15.24
C ARG A 188 20.40 -0.44 -16.45
N ILE A 189 19.94 -0.78 -17.67
CA ILE A 189 20.47 -0.21 -18.91
C ILE A 189 20.28 1.31 -18.92
N TYR A 190 19.11 1.80 -18.49
CA TYR A 190 18.88 3.24 -18.40
C TYR A 190 19.87 3.90 -17.45
N CYS A 191 20.09 3.38 -16.25
CA CYS A 191 21.04 3.91 -15.30
C CYS A 191 22.48 3.88 -15.84
N LEU A 192 22.92 2.77 -16.40
CA LEU A 192 24.27 2.60 -16.96
C LEU A 192 24.57 3.55 -18.11
N ARG A 193 23.54 3.95 -18.89
CA ARG A 193 23.69 4.90 -20.00
C ARG A 193 23.65 6.36 -19.56
N ASN A 194 22.89 6.68 -18.52
CA ASN A 194 22.63 8.09 -18.13
C ASN A 194 23.41 8.55 -16.89
N PHE A 195 23.88 7.60 -16.03
CA PHE A 195 24.54 7.92 -14.77
C PHE A 195 25.90 7.21 -14.68
N SER A 196 26.99 7.95 -14.73
CA SER A 196 28.36 7.43 -14.66
C SER A 196 28.64 6.72 -13.32
N GLU A 197 28.04 7.16 -12.24
CA GLU A 197 28.13 6.64 -10.89
C GLU A 197 27.43 5.29 -10.71
N SER A 198 26.58 4.88 -11.65
CA SER A 198 25.94 3.55 -11.64
C SER A 198 26.89 2.39 -12.00
N ARG A 199 28.11 2.71 -12.44
CA ARG A 199 29.12 1.72 -12.77
C ARG A 199 29.70 1.12 -11.49
N PHE A 200 29.47 -0.17 -11.30
CA PHE A 200 29.90 -0.91 -10.11
C PHE A 200 31.44 -0.92 -9.96
N ILE A 201 31.89 -0.70 -8.72
CA ILE A 201 33.29 -0.87 -8.29
C ILE A 201 33.32 -1.81 -7.08
N ARG A 202 34.33 -2.67 -6.99
CA ARG A 202 34.48 -3.63 -5.87
C ARG A 202 35.08 -2.94 -4.63
N ILE A 203 34.47 -1.88 -4.16
CA ILE A 203 34.88 -1.15 -2.97
C ILE A 203 33.71 -1.13 -2.01
N LEU A 204 33.90 -1.72 -0.84
CA LEU A 204 32.95 -1.67 0.29
C LEU A 204 33.38 -0.52 1.23
N ASP A 205 32.56 0.50 1.35
CA ASP A 205 32.74 1.55 2.32
C ASP A 205 32.33 1.05 3.71
N ARG A 206 33.35 0.72 4.52
CA ARG A 206 33.16 0.15 5.86
C ARG A 206 32.54 1.13 6.84
N ASP A 207 32.65 2.43 6.62
CA ASP A 207 32.08 3.46 7.48
C ASP A 207 30.60 3.73 7.15
N LEU A 208 30.22 3.49 5.89
CA LEU A 208 28.83 3.65 5.42
C LEU A 208 27.96 2.46 5.79
N LEU A 209 28.52 1.25 5.78
CA LEU A 209 27.77 0.01 6.06
C LEU A 209 27.00 0.04 7.39
N PRO A 210 27.63 0.32 8.56
CA PRO A 210 26.90 0.36 9.82
C PRO A 210 25.87 1.48 9.89
N LYS A 211 26.11 2.61 9.22
CA LYS A 211 25.16 3.73 9.17
C LYS A 211 23.90 3.35 8.41
N LEU A 212 24.03 2.68 7.26
CA LEU A 212 22.90 2.17 6.47
C LEU A 212 22.11 1.14 7.28
N LEU A 213 22.77 0.16 7.90
CA LEU A 213 22.11 -0.91 8.66
C LEU A 213 21.41 -0.38 9.91
N LYS A 214 22.03 0.55 10.65
CA LYS A 214 21.43 1.14 11.86
C LYS A 214 20.19 1.98 11.54
N PHE A 215 20.25 2.80 10.50
CA PHE A 215 19.10 3.61 10.06
C PHE A 215 17.92 2.73 9.64
N SER A 216 18.21 1.65 8.90
CA SER A 216 17.17 0.75 8.39
C SER A 216 16.60 -0.18 9.47
N GLY A 217 17.31 -0.42 10.56
CA GLY A 217 16.95 -1.45 11.55
C GLY A 217 15.59 -1.19 12.23
N TRP A 218 15.34 0.05 12.66
CA TRP A 218 14.08 0.39 13.32
C TRP A 218 12.89 0.46 12.35
N THR A 219 13.11 0.96 11.15
CA THR A 219 12.07 0.97 10.10
C THR A 219 11.76 -0.45 9.64
N LEU A 220 12.78 -1.32 9.62
CA LEU A 220 12.60 -2.73 9.30
C LEU A 220 11.65 -3.41 10.28
N LEU A 221 11.82 -3.21 11.58
CA LEU A 221 10.96 -3.83 12.60
C LEU A 221 9.49 -3.49 12.38
N GLY A 222 9.16 -2.22 12.18
CA GLY A 222 7.78 -1.77 11.92
C GLY A 222 7.20 -2.34 10.62
N ASN A 223 7.97 -2.27 9.53
CA ASN A 223 7.54 -2.77 8.22
C ASN A 223 7.39 -4.31 8.20
N VAL A 224 8.32 -5.04 8.84
CA VAL A 224 8.26 -6.49 9.01
C VAL A 224 6.97 -6.86 9.73
N SER A 225 6.72 -6.28 10.89
CA SER A 225 5.57 -6.62 11.72
C SER A 225 4.24 -6.34 11.01
N LEU A 226 4.15 -5.19 10.30
CA LEU A 226 2.96 -4.86 9.50
C LEU A 226 2.74 -5.87 8.36
N THR A 227 3.81 -6.26 7.65
CA THR A 227 3.69 -7.21 6.56
C THR A 227 3.39 -8.62 7.08
N VAL A 228 3.96 -9.01 8.22
CA VAL A 228 3.64 -10.26 8.92
C VAL A 228 2.16 -10.28 9.32
N LEU A 229 1.59 -9.17 9.81
CA LEU A 229 0.16 -9.08 10.06
C LEU A 229 -0.66 -9.30 8.78
N GLN A 230 -0.34 -8.59 7.70
CA GLN A 230 -1.10 -8.67 6.45
C GLN A 230 -1.04 -10.08 5.82
N GLN A 231 0.14 -10.65 5.70
CA GLN A 231 0.31 -11.99 5.13
C GLN A 231 -0.09 -13.08 6.11
N GLY A 232 0.11 -12.87 7.41
CA GLY A 232 -0.34 -13.79 8.45
C GLY A 232 -1.85 -13.99 8.43
N VAL A 233 -2.64 -12.93 8.28
CA VAL A 233 -4.10 -13.04 8.09
C VAL A 233 -4.44 -13.85 6.84
N ASN A 234 -3.74 -13.62 5.72
CA ASN A 234 -3.95 -14.36 4.47
C ASN A 234 -3.63 -15.86 4.63
N ILE A 235 -2.54 -16.19 5.35
CA ILE A 235 -2.15 -17.57 5.66
C ILE A 235 -3.18 -18.24 6.60
N ILE A 236 -3.60 -17.56 7.66
CA ILE A 236 -4.62 -18.07 8.60
C ILE A 236 -5.92 -18.37 7.84
N VAL A 237 -6.35 -17.46 6.97
CA VAL A 237 -7.52 -17.67 6.12
C VAL A 237 -7.35 -18.91 5.24
N ASN A 238 -6.17 -19.15 4.67
CA ASN A 238 -5.91 -20.37 3.91
C ASN A 238 -6.01 -21.64 4.75
N LEU A 239 -5.39 -21.65 5.93
CA LEU A 239 -5.35 -22.83 6.80
C LEU A 239 -6.73 -23.30 7.22
N PHE A 240 -7.69 -22.38 7.40
CA PHE A 240 -9.04 -22.70 7.86
C PHE A 240 -10.09 -22.79 6.74
N PHE A 241 -9.93 -22.04 5.65
CA PHE A 241 -10.96 -21.88 4.61
C PHE A 241 -10.49 -22.20 3.19
N GLY A 242 -9.20 -22.53 3.02
CA GLY A 242 -8.63 -22.90 1.72
C GLY A 242 -8.48 -21.75 0.73
N THR A 243 -8.19 -22.07 -0.52
CA THR A 243 -7.79 -21.12 -1.57
C THR A 243 -8.93 -20.23 -2.10
N ILE A 244 -10.19 -20.67 -1.96
CA ILE A 244 -11.36 -19.91 -2.46
C ILE A 244 -11.47 -18.57 -1.73
N ILE A 245 -11.34 -18.57 -0.38
CA ILE A 245 -11.37 -17.33 0.38
C ILE A 245 -10.10 -16.50 0.17
N ASN A 246 -8.95 -17.13 -0.13
CA ASN A 246 -7.76 -16.35 -0.54
C ASN A 246 -7.96 -15.58 -1.86
N ALA A 247 -8.73 -16.12 -2.81
CA ALA A 247 -9.12 -15.38 -4.01
C ALA A 247 -9.95 -14.13 -3.64
N ALA A 248 -10.91 -14.28 -2.73
CA ALA A 248 -11.70 -13.16 -2.21
C ALA A 248 -10.81 -12.10 -1.54
N VAL A 249 -9.83 -12.52 -0.72
CA VAL A 249 -8.84 -11.62 -0.10
C VAL A 249 -8.02 -10.90 -1.17
N GLY A 250 -7.58 -11.60 -2.22
CA GLY A 250 -6.82 -11.02 -3.34
C GLY A 250 -7.59 -9.89 -4.04
N ILE A 251 -8.86 -10.12 -4.36
CA ILE A 251 -9.74 -9.10 -4.97
C ILE A 251 -9.95 -7.92 -4.00
N ALA A 252 -10.27 -8.21 -2.74
CA ALA A 252 -10.54 -7.17 -1.75
C ALA A 252 -9.30 -6.31 -1.45
N THR A 253 -8.12 -6.90 -1.35
CA THR A 253 -6.86 -6.17 -1.15
C THR A 253 -6.46 -5.33 -2.35
N GLN A 254 -6.82 -5.76 -3.57
CA GLN A 254 -6.62 -4.93 -4.77
C GLN A 254 -7.45 -3.65 -4.71
N VAL A 255 -8.74 -3.75 -4.39
CA VAL A 255 -9.63 -2.57 -4.23
C VAL A 255 -9.13 -1.68 -3.09
N GLN A 256 -8.77 -2.28 -1.95
CA GLN A 256 -8.20 -1.59 -0.80
C GLN A 256 -6.94 -0.80 -1.19
N GLY A 257 -5.98 -1.43 -1.87
CA GLY A 257 -4.71 -0.82 -2.26
C GLY A 257 -4.87 0.35 -3.21
N MET A 258 -5.82 0.26 -4.15
CA MET A 258 -6.13 1.36 -5.05
C MET A 258 -6.62 2.60 -4.30
N LEU A 259 -7.56 2.44 -3.38
CA LEU A 259 -8.05 3.55 -2.57
C LEU A 259 -6.98 4.07 -1.59
N TYR A 260 -6.17 3.18 -1.02
CA TYR A 260 -5.06 3.60 -0.15
C TYR A 260 -4.00 4.44 -0.87
N SER A 261 -3.83 4.25 -2.18
CA SER A 261 -2.89 5.07 -2.98
C SER A 261 -3.26 6.56 -3.02
N PHE A 262 -4.55 6.91 -2.88
CA PHE A 262 -4.97 8.31 -2.74
C PHE A 262 -4.44 8.94 -1.45
N ILE A 263 -4.47 8.19 -0.35
CA ILE A 263 -3.91 8.63 0.95
C ILE A 263 -2.42 8.92 0.79
N GLY A 264 -1.69 8.04 0.11
CA GLY A 264 -0.27 8.20 -0.18
C GLY A 264 0.06 9.48 -0.93
N ASN A 265 -0.73 9.82 -1.95
CA ASN A 265 -0.55 11.06 -2.73
C ASN A 265 -0.79 12.32 -1.89
N ILE A 266 -1.84 12.32 -1.04
CA ILE A 266 -2.12 13.42 -0.12
C ILE A 266 -0.97 13.55 0.89
N THR A 267 -0.54 12.45 1.49
CA THR A 267 0.58 12.42 2.44
C THR A 267 1.84 13.02 1.83
N THR A 268 2.17 12.63 0.60
CA THR A 268 3.35 13.15 -0.12
C THR A 268 3.31 14.66 -0.29
N ALA A 269 2.12 15.24 -0.51
CA ALA A 269 1.96 16.70 -0.65
C ALA A 269 2.18 17.45 0.69
N PHE A 270 1.75 16.87 1.82
CA PHE A 270 1.88 17.50 3.14
C PHE A 270 3.23 17.26 3.81
N THR A 271 3.91 16.15 3.50
CA THR A 271 5.17 15.71 4.14
C THR A 271 6.24 16.80 4.21
N PRO A 272 6.60 17.52 3.11
CA PRO A 272 7.67 18.53 3.18
C PRO A 272 7.33 19.68 4.13
N GLN A 273 6.06 20.09 4.17
CA GLN A 273 5.60 21.20 5.02
C GLN A 273 5.56 20.82 6.50
N ILE A 274 5.22 19.57 6.82
CA ILE A 274 5.23 19.05 8.20
C ILE A 274 6.68 19.00 8.70
N ILE A 275 7.62 18.47 7.89
CA ILE A 275 9.03 18.40 8.22
C ILE A 275 9.61 19.81 8.42
N LYS A 276 9.28 20.75 7.52
CA LYS A 276 9.74 22.15 7.62
C LYS A 276 9.22 22.80 8.90
N GLY A 277 7.94 22.60 9.25
CA GLY A 277 7.36 23.13 10.50
C GLY A 277 8.10 22.61 11.75
N TYR A 278 8.52 21.34 11.75
CA TYR A 278 9.33 20.76 12.82
C TYR A 278 10.73 21.40 12.90
N VAL A 279 11.44 21.52 11.77
CA VAL A 279 12.80 22.09 11.71
C VAL A 279 12.81 23.57 12.13
N GLU A 280 11.78 24.32 11.75
CA GLU A 280 11.61 25.74 12.12
C GLU A 280 11.06 25.92 13.55
N SER A 281 10.82 24.81 14.29
CA SER A 281 10.16 24.81 15.63
C SER A 281 8.77 25.45 15.63
N ASP A 282 8.13 25.57 14.46
CA ASP A 282 6.74 26.04 14.32
C ASP A 282 5.76 24.86 14.51
N TYR A 283 5.67 24.41 15.76
CA TYR A 283 4.79 23.31 16.14
C TYR A 283 3.30 23.64 15.93
N LYS A 284 2.92 24.91 15.96
CA LYS A 284 1.54 25.34 15.66
C LYS A 284 1.17 25.02 14.21
N ARG A 285 2.02 25.43 13.28
CA ARG A 285 1.86 25.14 11.84
C ARG A 285 1.89 23.66 11.57
N MET A 286 2.83 22.93 12.18
CA MET A 286 2.94 21.49 12.02
C MET A 286 1.67 20.76 12.49
N ASN A 287 1.18 21.05 13.71
CA ASN A 287 -0.04 20.46 14.27
C ASN A 287 -1.28 20.80 13.41
N TYR A 288 -1.36 22.01 12.89
CA TYR A 288 -2.41 22.41 11.95
C TYR A 288 -2.37 21.57 10.66
N LEU A 289 -1.18 21.37 10.07
CA LEU A 289 -1.03 20.57 8.85
C LEU A 289 -1.37 19.10 9.05
N ILE A 290 -1.03 18.50 10.20
CA ILE A 290 -1.42 17.13 10.55
C ILE A 290 -2.95 17.05 10.64
N THR A 291 -3.57 18.00 11.31
CA THR A 291 -5.03 18.04 11.53
C THR A 291 -5.80 18.22 10.22
N ILE A 292 -5.45 19.23 9.43
CA ILE A 292 -6.16 19.51 8.17
C ILE A 292 -5.90 18.44 7.11
N GLY A 293 -4.67 17.93 7.03
CA GLY A 293 -4.32 16.86 6.13
C GLY A 293 -5.00 15.54 6.50
N GLY A 294 -5.13 15.22 7.80
CA GLY A 294 -5.88 14.08 8.29
C GLY A 294 -7.37 14.18 7.95
N LYS A 295 -8.00 15.33 8.18
CA LYS A 295 -9.38 15.62 7.77
C LYS A 295 -9.56 15.45 6.27
N PHE A 296 -8.68 16.06 5.48
CA PHE A 296 -8.75 16.01 4.02
C PHE A 296 -8.62 14.59 3.49
N SER A 297 -7.63 13.83 3.98
CA SER A 297 -7.42 12.43 3.57
C SER A 297 -8.63 11.55 3.87
N SER A 298 -9.19 11.67 5.08
CA SER A 298 -10.32 10.86 5.52
C SER A 298 -11.63 11.24 4.81
N ILE A 299 -11.87 12.52 4.54
CA ILE A 299 -13.01 12.99 3.75
C ILE A 299 -12.92 12.45 2.30
N CYS A 300 -11.74 12.52 1.66
CA CYS A 300 -11.55 11.97 0.32
C CYS A 300 -11.83 10.46 0.26
N ILE A 301 -11.42 9.71 1.29
CA ILE A 301 -11.74 8.28 1.37
C ILE A 301 -13.23 8.05 1.55
N LEU A 302 -13.92 8.81 2.39
CA LEU A 302 -15.38 8.68 2.57
C LEU A 302 -16.16 8.95 1.28
N LEU A 303 -15.78 9.99 0.54
CA LEU A 303 -16.40 10.33 -0.76
C LEU A 303 -16.41 9.16 -1.73
N ILE A 304 -15.32 8.39 -1.74
CA ILE A 304 -15.17 7.26 -2.66
C ILE A 304 -15.74 5.98 -2.05
N SER A 305 -15.49 5.73 -0.76
CA SER A 305 -15.82 4.45 -0.12
C SER A 305 -17.31 4.27 0.13
N ILE A 306 -18.06 5.30 0.50
CA ILE A 306 -19.49 5.15 0.85
C ILE A 306 -20.32 4.60 -0.31
N PRO A 307 -20.30 5.18 -1.53
CA PRO A 307 -21.04 4.62 -2.66
C PRO A 307 -20.58 3.19 -3.01
N ILE A 308 -19.26 2.94 -2.93
CA ILE A 308 -18.68 1.63 -3.24
C ILE A 308 -19.13 0.57 -2.23
N ILE A 309 -19.11 0.87 -0.93
CA ILE A 309 -19.53 -0.07 0.13
C ILE A 309 -21.00 -0.46 -0.02
N ILE A 310 -21.88 0.51 -0.29
CA ILE A 310 -23.32 0.25 -0.38
C ILE A 310 -23.67 -0.52 -1.64
N LYS A 311 -23.05 -0.20 -2.79
CA LYS A 311 -23.29 -0.86 -4.08
C LYS A 311 -22.20 -1.86 -4.45
N MET A 312 -21.58 -2.50 -3.44
CA MET A 312 -20.47 -3.43 -3.66
C MET A 312 -20.90 -4.63 -4.51
N ASP A 313 -22.07 -5.19 -4.26
CA ASP A 313 -22.62 -6.31 -5.02
C ASP A 313 -22.75 -5.97 -6.51
N PHE A 314 -23.36 -4.83 -6.80
CA PHE A 314 -23.54 -4.35 -8.17
C PHE A 314 -22.20 -4.07 -8.87
N LEU A 315 -21.27 -3.39 -8.17
CA LEU A 315 -19.95 -3.04 -8.73
C LEU A 315 -19.07 -4.28 -8.95
N MET A 316 -19.11 -5.23 -8.03
CA MET A 316 -18.40 -6.50 -8.19
C MET A 316 -18.98 -7.32 -9.36
N GLY A 317 -20.31 -7.38 -9.50
CA GLY A 317 -20.97 -8.04 -10.62
C GLY A 317 -20.68 -7.40 -11.96
N LEU A 318 -20.52 -6.07 -11.99
CA LEU A 318 -20.11 -5.36 -13.21
C LEU A 318 -18.64 -5.62 -13.58
N TRP A 319 -17.80 -5.73 -12.57
CA TRP A 319 -16.37 -5.90 -12.74
C TRP A 319 -15.96 -7.34 -13.02
N LEU A 320 -16.48 -8.30 -12.23
CA LEU A 320 -16.07 -9.71 -12.25
C LEU A 320 -17.16 -10.56 -12.92
N LYS A 321 -16.75 -11.58 -13.68
CA LYS A 321 -17.69 -12.60 -14.19
C LYS A 321 -18.16 -13.55 -13.09
N GLU A 322 -17.23 -13.93 -12.22
CA GLU A 322 -17.48 -14.76 -11.04
C GLU A 322 -16.97 -14.02 -9.81
N ILE A 323 -17.83 -13.82 -8.82
CA ILE A 323 -17.48 -13.16 -7.57
C ILE A 323 -17.06 -14.24 -6.59
N PRO A 324 -15.78 -14.28 -6.14
CA PRO A 324 -15.34 -15.23 -5.12
C PRO A 324 -16.15 -15.09 -3.84
N THR A 325 -16.52 -16.23 -3.25
CA THR A 325 -17.28 -16.26 -2.00
C THR A 325 -16.57 -15.45 -0.91
N GLY A 326 -17.30 -14.52 -0.29
CA GLY A 326 -16.78 -13.64 0.76
C GLY A 326 -16.12 -12.35 0.27
N ALA A 327 -15.86 -12.19 -1.03
CA ALA A 327 -15.15 -11.00 -1.57
C ALA A 327 -15.85 -9.68 -1.22
N ILE A 328 -17.19 -9.64 -1.30
CA ILE A 328 -18.00 -8.47 -0.99
C ILE A 328 -17.79 -8.01 0.44
N VAL A 329 -18.02 -8.91 1.40
CA VAL A 329 -17.93 -8.58 2.84
C VAL A 329 -16.50 -8.22 3.24
N ILE A 330 -15.51 -8.98 2.76
CA ILE A 330 -14.08 -8.67 3.01
C ILE A 330 -13.73 -7.30 2.46
N CYS A 331 -14.15 -6.98 1.23
CA CYS A 331 -13.89 -5.68 0.61
C CYS A 331 -14.53 -4.54 1.42
N GLN A 332 -15.79 -4.67 1.84
CA GLN A 332 -16.49 -3.68 2.67
C GLN A 332 -15.72 -3.40 3.97
N ILE A 333 -15.29 -4.45 4.70
CA ILE A 333 -14.52 -4.31 5.94
C ILE A 333 -13.16 -3.63 5.68
N LEU A 334 -12.46 -4.01 4.61
CA LEU A 334 -11.17 -3.40 4.26
C LEU A 334 -11.29 -1.91 3.83
N LEU A 335 -12.42 -1.51 3.22
CA LEU A 335 -12.67 -0.10 2.91
C LEU A 335 -12.94 0.73 4.16
N ILE A 336 -13.68 0.18 5.13
CA ILE A 336 -13.86 0.81 6.44
C ILE A 336 -12.52 0.92 7.17
N LYS A 337 -11.68 -0.12 7.10
CA LYS A 337 -10.31 -0.07 7.63
C LYS A 337 -9.47 1.03 6.97
N ASN A 338 -9.56 1.21 5.64
CA ASN A 338 -8.86 2.29 4.93
C ASN A 338 -9.25 3.68 5.44
N PHE A 339 -10.51 3.88 5.76
CA PHE A 339 -10.98 5.13 6.37
C PHE A 339 -10.23 5.42 7.68
N PHE A 340 -10.18 4.46 8.61
CA PHE A 340 -9.43 4.65 9.86
C PHE A 340 -7.93 4.76 9.66
N ASN A 341 -7.36 4.01 8.72
CA ASN A 341 -5.94 4.13 8.38
C ASN A 341 -5.56 5.47 7.75
N SER A 342 -6.51 6.24 7.21
CA SER A 342 -6.22 7.52 6.57
C SER A 342 -5.69 8.60 7.52
N PHE A 343 -5.90 8.44 8.83
CA PHE A 343 -5.39 9.36 9.85
C PHE A 343 -3.91 9.13 10.18
N ASN A 344 -3.38 7.92 9.98
CA ASN A 344 -2.07 7.49 10.46
C ASN A 344 -0.86 8.09 9.71
N PRO A 345 -0.85 8.23 8.37
CA PRO A 345 0.38 8.57 7.63
C PRO A 345 0.97 9.92 7.98
N LEU A 346 0.14 10.94 8.22
CA LEU A 346 0.62 12.28 8.58
C LEU A 346 1.11 12.35 10.03
N ILE A 347 0.48 11.60 10.94
CA ILE A 347 0.97 11.45 12.32
C ILE A 347 2.34 10.78 12.29
N TYR A 348 2.50 9.69 11.54
CA TYR A 348 3.78 9.00 11.38
C TYR A 348 4.84 9.88 10.70
N THR A 349 4.46 10.70 9.72
CA THR A 349 5.36 11.69 9.11
C THR A 349 5.90 12.67 10.14
N ALA A 350 5.06 13.16 11.05
CA ALA A 350 5.50 14.05 12.12
C ALA A 350 6.45 13.35 13.11
N ILE A 351 6.19 12.08 13.47
CA ILE A 351 7.10 11.27 14.29
C ILE A 351 8.45 11.09 13.56
N THR A 352 8.43 10.80 12.26
CA THR A 352 9.69 10.65 11.49
C THR A 352 10.50 11.94 11.39
N ALA A 353 9.82 13.11 11.39
CA ALA A 353 10.49 14.42 11.40
C ALA A 353 11.30 14.64 12.68
N THR A 354 10.87 14.10 13.83
CA THR A 354 11.62 14.18 15.09
C THR A 354 12.92 13.35 15.08
N GLY A 355 13.02 12.37 14.17
CA GLY A 355 14.11 11.40 14.12
C GLY A 355 14.00 10.27 15.17
N ASN A 356 13.10 10.35 16.15
CA ASN A 356 12.89 9.33 17.18
C ASN A 356 11.68 8.44 16.88
N ILE A 357 11.87 7.49 15.96
CA ILE A 357 10.82 6.56 15.51
C ILE A 357 10.76 5.27 16.34
N LYS A 358 11.69 5.11 17.30
CA LYS A 358 11.88 3.86 18.03
C LYS A 358 10.61 3.40 18.73
N ASN A 359 10.03 4.26 19.56
CA ASN A 359 8.85 3.91 20.36
C ASN A 359 7.64 3.56 19.46
N ALA A 360 7.35 4.37 18.45
CA ALA A 360 6.27 4.10 17.52
C ALA A 360 6.42 2.73 16.84
N ASN A 361 7.62 2.43 16.31
CA ASN A 361 7.86 1.18 15.58
C ASN A 361 7.89 -0.05 16.52
N ILE A 362 8.39 0.08 17.75
CA ILE A 362 8.37 -1.04 18.71
C ILE A 362 6.94 -1.37 19.13
N PHE A 363 6.16 -0.38 19.56
CA PHE A 363 4.82 -0.67 20.09
C PHE A 363 3.85 -1.09 18.98
N CYS A 364 3.87 -0.45 17.79
CA CYS A 364 3.10 -0.92 16.65
C CYS A 364 3.59 -2.29 16.16
N GLY A 365 4.91 -2.53 16.17
CA GLY A 365 5.47 -3.82 15.78
C GLY A 365 5.01 -4.96 16.67
N LEU A 366 5.05 -4.75 18.00
CA LEU A 366 4.55 -5.73 18.97
C LEU A 366 3.04 -5.95 18.83
N GLU A 367 2.26 -4.87 18.65
CA GLU A 367 0.82 -4.94 18.42
C GLU A 367 0.51 -5.79 17.18
N TYR A 368 1.17 -5.55 16.05
CA TYR A 368 0.96 -6.31 14.81
C TYR A 368 1.31 -7.81 14.97
N LEU A 369 2.41 -8.12 15.63
CA LEU A 369 2.81 -9.51 15.87
C LEU A 369 1.82 -10.25 16.79
N LEU A 370 1.40 -9.60 17.88
CA LEU A 370 0.40 -10.15 18.79
C LEU A 370 -0.95 -10.34 18.07
N SER A 371 -1.31 -9.42 17.19
CA SER A 371 -2.57 -9.47 16.43
C SER A 371 -2.65 -10.68 15.52
N VAL A 372 -1.54 -11.20 14.97
CA VAL A 372 -1.54 -12.45 14.20
C VAL A 372 -1.98 -13.63 15.07
N GLY A 373 -1.38 -13.77 16.27
CA GLY A 373 -1.74 -14.83 17.21
C GLY A 373 -3.20 -14.74 17.66
N ILE A 374 -3.67 -13.54 17.98
CA ILE A 374 -5.08 -13.31 18.38
C ILE A 374 -6.03 -13.62 17.21
N THR A 375 -5.67 -13.22 15.97
CA THR A 375 -6.47 -13.56 14.79
C THR A 375 -6.59 -15.07 14.61
N TYR A 376 -5.50 -15.83 14.80
CA TYR A 376 -5.54 -17.29 14.74
C TYR A 376 -6.51 -17.87 15.79
N LEU A 377 -6.45 -17.40 17.04
CA LEU A 377 -7.35 -17.86 18.11
C LEU A 377 -8.82 -17.51 17.82
N ILE A 378 -9.09 -16.30 17.32
CA ILE A 378 -10.43 -15.87 16.94
C ILE A 378 -11.00 -16.80 15.86
N VAL A 379 -10.22 -17.05 14.80
CA VAL A 379 -10.66 -17.91 13.69
C VAL A 379 -10.84 -19.36 14.16
N PHE A 380 -9.94 -19.85 15.00
CA PHE A 380 -10.02 -21.20 15.59
C PHE A 380 -11.31 -21.42 16.39
N TRP A 381 -11.76 -20.42 17.17
CA TRP A 381 -12.95 -20.55 18.00
C TRP A 381 -14.26 -20.22 17.26
N THR A 382 -14.22 -19.25 16.34
CA THR A 382 -15.42 -18.77 15.66
C THR A 382 -15.71 -19.51 14.36
N HIS A 383 -14.73 -20.21 13.78
CA HIS A 383 -14.81 -20.83 12.46
C HIS A 383 -15.34 -19.86 11.37
N SER A 384 -14.98 -18.56 11.48
CA SER A 384 -15.45 -17.53 10.54
C SER A 384 -14.31 -16.59 10.14
N TYR A 385 -14.08 -16.45 8.83
CA TYR A 385 -13.11 -15.52 8.27
C TYR A 385 -13.51 -14.06 8.51
N ILE A 386 -14.80 -13.76 8.65
CA ILE A 386 -15.30 -12.39 8.83
C ILE A 386 -14.68 -11.76 10.09
N TYR A 387 -14.63 -12.50 11.19
CA TYR A 387 -14.05 -12.00 12.44
C TYR A 387 -12.56 -11.73 12.35
N ALA A 388 -11.82 -12.45 11.47
CA ALA A 388 -10.41 -12.13 11.20
C ALA A 388 -10.27 -10.71 10.63
N PHE A 389 -11.13 -10.33 9.68
CA PHE A 389 -11.08 -9.00 9.06
C PHE A 389 -11.62 -7.90 9.98
N ILE A 390 -12.67 -8.19 10.77
CA ILE A 390 -13.17 -7.27 11.81
C ILE A 390 -12.06 -7.01 12.84
N PHE A 391 -11.36 -8.05 13.30
CA PHE A 391 -10.25 -7.86 14.23
C PHE A 391 -9.08 -7.07 13.57
N ASN A 392 -8.80 -7.32 12.30
CA ASN A 392 -7.81 -6.53 11.54
C ASN A 392 -8.20 -5.04 11.41
N LEU A 393 -9.50 -4.71 11.42
CA LEU A 393 -9.95 -3.32 11.53
C LEU A 393 -9.66 -2.76 12.94
N ILE A 394 -9.92 -3.54 14.00
CA ILE A 394 -9.62 -3.13 15.39
C ILE A 394 -8.13 -2.86 15.57
N THR A 395 -7.25 -3.70 15.01
CA THR A 395 -5.80 -3.48 15.05
C THR A 395 -5.40 -2.12 14.45
N SER A 396 -6.08 -1.68 13.39
CA SER A 396 -5.79 -0.37 12.80
C SER A 396 -6.17 0.81 13.70
N LEU A 397 -7.20 0.64 14.54
CA LEU A 397 -7.57 1.64 15.55
C LEU A 397 -6.57 1.67 16.70
N ILE A 398 -6.10 0.51 17.15
CA ILE A 398 -5.07 0.40 18.19
C ILE A 398 -3.76 1.04 17.70
N ALA A 399 -3.34 0.74 16.47
CA ALA A 399 -2.17 1.37 15.86
C ALA A 399 -2.28 2.90 15.77
N CYS A 400 -3.48 3.43 15.43
CA CYS A 400 -3.72 4.87 15.46
C CYS A 400 -3.51 5.45 16.86
N GLY A 401 -4.03 4.80 17.91
CA GLY A 401 -3.81 5.19 19.31
C GLY A 401 -2.33 5.20 19.69
N ILE A 402 -1.57 4.17 19.27
CA ILE A 402 -0.12 4.09 19.50
C ILE A 402 0.62 5.25 18.81
N TYR A 403 0.30 5.56 17.55
CA TYR A 403 0.91 6.69 16.84
C TYR A 403 0.58 8.04 17.49
N LEU A 404 -0.65 8.24 17.94
CA LEU A 404 -1.05 9.46 18.67
C LEU A 404 -0.30 9.59 19.98
N TRP A 405 -0.18 8.50 20.74
CA TRP A 405 0.60 8.46 21.97
C TRP A 405 2.09 8.77 21.71
N ALA A 406 2.69 8.13 20.71
CA ALA A 406 4.10 8.34 20.35
C ALA A 406 4.34 9.79 19.91
N LEU A 407 3.46 10.37 19.10
CA LEU A 407 3.56 11.78 18.69
C LEU A 407 3.48 12.72 19.90
N LYS A 408 2.55 12.47 20.82
CA LYS A 408 2.42 13.28 22.05
C LYS A 408 3.66 13.22 22.93
N HIS A 409 4.29 12.05 23.00
CA HIS A 409 5.53 11.84 23.74
C HIS A 409 6.71 12.64 23.15
N GLU A 410 6.79 12.72 21.82
CA GLU A 410 7.86 13.46 21.13
C GLU A 410 7.56 14.97 21.06
N ILE A 411 6.30 15.35 20.94
CA ILE A 411 5.86 16.74 20.74
C ILE A 411 4.80 17.07 21.76
N SER A 412 5.24 17.63 22.88
CA SER A 412 4.38 17.97 24.03
C SER A 412 3.26 18.98 23.70
N SER A 413 3.45 19.82 22.67
CA SER A 413 2.45 20.78 22.20
C SER A 413 1.31 20.15 21.39
N PHE A 414 1.42 18.88 20.96
CA PHE A 414 0.35 18.19 20.25
C PHE A 414 -0.77 17.77 21.22
N SER A 415 -2.01 18.17 20.94
CA SER A 415 -3.19 17.77 21.72
C SER A 415 -3.85 16.54 21.09
N VAL A 416 -3.69 15.39 21.74
CA VAL A 416 -4.36 14.14 21.31
C VAL A 416 -5.88 14.29 21.41
N TYR A 417 -6.38 14.92 22.48
CA TYR A 417 -7.81 15.14 22.69
C TYR A 417 -8.42 15.94 21.54
N ASP A 418 -7.81 17.08 21.19
CA ASP A 418 -8.32 17.93 20.10
C ASP A 418 -8.28 17.19 18.75
N TYR A 419 -7.23 16.41 18.49
CA TYR A 419 -7.15 15.63 17.27
C TYR A 419 -8.23 14.54 17.21
N VAL A 420 -8.43 13.80 18.30
CA VAL A 420 -9.46 12.75 18.35
C VAL A 420 -10.86 13.34 18.21
N VAL A 421 -11.19 14.38 18.98
CA VAL A 421 -12.55 14.96 18.98
C VAL A 421 -12.84 15.72 17.69
N HIS A 422 -11.96 16.65 17.29
CA HIS A 422 -12.21 17.56 16.17
C HIS A 422 -11.78 17.02 14.80
N THR A 423 -11.10 15.85 14.77
CA THR A 423 -10.71 15.22 13.50
C THR A 423 -11.32 13.84 13.38
N ILE A 424 -10.91 12.87 14.22
CA ILE A 424 -11.35 11.47 14.06
C ILE A 424 -12.86 11.35 14.29
N LEU A 425 -13.37 11.80 15.45
CA LEU A 425 -14.79 11.68 15.78
C LEU A 425 -15.66 12.55 14.87
N ALA A 426 -15.24 13.79 14.58
CA ALA A 426 -16.00 14.68 13.70
C ALA A 426 -16.19 14.09 12.30
N VAL A 427 -15.11 13.55 11.68
CA VAL A 427 -15.20 12.93 10.35
C VAL A 427 -15.90 11.57 10.41
N THR A 428 -15.77 10.82 11.50
CA THR A 428 -16.49 9.54 11.67
C THR A 428 -18.00 9.79 11.77
N LEU A 429 -18.45 10.78 12.55
CA LEU A 429 -19.86 11.16 12.63
C LEU A 429 -20.41 11.62 11.28
N LEU A 430 -19.65 12.45 10.56
CA LEU A 430 -19.98 12.83 9.18
C LEU A 430 -20.14 11.61 8.28
N GLY A 431 -19.21 10.64 8.37
CA GLY A 431 -19.27 9.38 7.63
C GLY A 431 -20.52 8.57 8.00
N CYS A 432 -20.86 8.44 9.28
CA CYS A 432 -22.05 7.71 9.72
C CYS A 432 -23.35 8.34 9.20
N VAL A 433 -23.47 9.67 9.26
CA VAL A 433 -24.65 10.39 8.73
C VAL A 433 -24.77 10.20 7.22
N SER A 434 -23.65 10.35 6.50
CA SER A 434 -23.63 10.20 5.04
C SER A 434 -23.90 8.75 4.61
N PHE A 435 -23.41 7.77 5.35
CA PHE A 435 -23.69 6.35 5.11
C PHE A 435 -25.16 6.04 5.37
N GLY A 436 -25.74 6.55 6.47
CA GLY A 436 -27.15 6.35 6.79
C GLY A 436 -28.08 6.90 5.70
N THR A 437 -27.84 8.14 5.23
CA THR A 437 -28.62 8.73 4.14
C THR A 437 -28.47 7.97 2.82
N ALA A 438 -27.25 7.55 2.49
CA ALA A 438 -26.98 6.77 1.30
C ALA A 438 -27.66 5.38 1.34
N PHE A 439 -27.67 4.73 2.50
CA PHE A 439 -28.38 3.45 2.73
C PHE A 439 -29.89 3.58 2.59
N PHE A 440 -30.48 4.70 3.08
CA PHE A 440 -31.89 5.00 2.83
C PHE A 440 -32.19 5.24 1.35
N THR A 441 -31.32 5.96 0.64
CA THR A 441 -31.46 6.21 -0.80
C THR A 441 -31.47 4.93 -1.61
N GLU A 442 -30.64 3.94 -1.22
CA GLU A 442 -30.62 2.62 -1.87
C GLU A 442 -31.99 1.95 -1.85
N ARG A 443 -32.70 2.00 -0.72
CA ARG A 443 -34.02 1.36 -0.57
C ARG A 443 -35.14 2.02 -1.38
N LEU A 444 -34.94 3.29 -1.76
CA LEU A 444 -35.95 4.05 -2.52
C LEU A 444 -35.87 3.83 -4.03
N ILE A 445 -34.72 3.39 -4.55
CA ILE A 445 -34.46 3.29 -5.99
C ILE A 445 -34.19 1.84 -6.36
N GLN A 446 -35.11 1.22 -7.11
CA GLN A 446 -35.01 -0.20 -7.50
C GLN A 446 -33.92 -0.50 -8.53
N SER A 447 -33.60 0.47 -9.42
CA SER A 447 -32.57 0.28 -10.44
C SER A 447 -31.17 0.45 -9.87
N ASP A 448 -30.30 -0.56 -9.99
CA ASP A 448 -28.93 -0.53 -9.46
C ASP A 448 -28.09 0.61 -10.03
N ILE A 449 -28.19 0.87 -11.34
CA ILE A 449 -27.44 1.94 -12.01
C ILE A 449 -27.86 3.30 -11.46
N TRP A 450 -29.16 3.60 -11.48
CA TRP A 450 -29.69 4.88 -11.01
C TRP A 450 -29.49 5.05 -9.51
N SER A 451 -29.62 3.98 -8.73
CA SER A 451 -29.31 3.95 -7.30
C SER A 451 -27.84 4.30 -7.03
N PHE A 452 -26.90 3.71 -7.77
CA PHE A 452 -25.48 4.03 -7.64
C PHE A 452 -25.17 5.51 -7.92
N PHE A 453 -25.71 6.07 -8.99
CA PHE A 453 -25.51 7.50 -9.30
C PHE A 453 -26.17 8.41 -8.26
N ALA A 454 -27.39 8.11 -7.83
CA ALA A 454 -28.09 8.86 -6.79
C ALA A 454 -27.35 8.81 -5.45
N ILE A 455 -26.92 7.63 -5.02
CA ILE A 455 -26.12 7.45 -3.80
C ILE A 455 -24.82 8.25 -3.89
N SER A 456 -24.11 8.14 -5.02
CA SER A 456 -22.87 8.87 -5.24
C SER A 456 -23.06 10.38 -5.18
N PHE A 457 -24.11 10.88 -5.83
CA PHE A 457 -24.41 12.31 -5.81
C PHE A 457 -24.84 12.82 -4.44
N ILE A 458 -25.78 12.13 -3.78
CA ILE A 458 -26.31 12.53 -2.47
C ILE A 458 -25.22 12.45 -1.40
N SER A 459 -24.49 11.32 -1.32
CA SER A 459 -23.42 11.17 -0.33
C SER A 459 -22.30 12.18 -0.54
N THR A 460 -21.87 12.41 -1.79
CA THR A 460 -20.83 13.39 -2.10
C THR A 460 -21.27 14.81 -1.73
N THR A 461 -22.48 15.21 -2.11
CA THR A 461 -23.02 16.53 -1.79
C THR A 461 -23.15 16.73 -0.29
N LEU A 462 -23.67 15.72 0.41
CA LEU A 462 -23.82 15.78 1.87
C LEU A 462 -22.48 15.87 2.58
N ILE A 463 -21.49 15.03 2.17
CA ILE A 463 -20.14 15.06 2.74
C ILE A 463 -19.50 16.43 2.53
N ILE A 464 -19.59 17.02 1.33
CA ILE A 464 -19.04 18.34 1.03
C ILE A 464 -19.71 19.42 1.91
N ILE A 465 -21.03 19.44 1.98
CA ILE A 465 -21.77 20.41 2.78
C ILE A 465 -21.44 20.26 4.27
N LEU A 466 -21.57 19.05 4.82
CA LEU A 466 -21.32 18.83 6.23
C LEU A 466 -19.85 19.05 6.61
N SER A 467 -18.90 18.66 5.75
CA SER A 467 -17.49 18.92 6.00
C SER A 467 -17.18 20.42 6.04
N PHE A 468 -17.78 21.20 5.12
CA PHE A 468 -17.60 22.64 5.07
C PHE A 468 -18.14 23.32 6.35
N TYR A 469 -19.32 22.95 6.83
CA TYR A 469 -19.94 23.61 7.98
C TYR A 469 -19.47 23.08 9.34
N PHE A 470 -19.18 21.80 9.49
CA PHE A 470 -18.94 21.16 10.79
C PHE A 470 -17.52 20.65 11.02
N VAL A 471 -16.77 20.31 9.96
CA VAL A 471 -15.45 19.68 10.10
C VAL A 471 -14.31 20.67 9.85
N LEU A 472 -14.45 21.55 8.84
CA LEU A 472 -13.42 22.53 8.50
C LEU A 472 -13.46 23.73 9.44
N ASP A 473 -12.29 24.20 9.83
CA ASP A 473 -12.10 25.42 10.60
C ASP A 473 -12.32 26.70 9.75
N SER A 474 -12.50 27.85 10.41
CA SER A 474 -12.79 29.11 9.72
C SER A 474 -11.72 29.53 8.71
N ASN A 475 -10.43 29.24 8.99
CA ASN A 475 -9.32 29.57 8.11
C ASN A 475 -9.37 28.74 6.83
N SER A 476 -9.64 27.44 6.94
CA SER A 476 -9.78 26.54 5.78
C SER A 476 -10.99 26.90 4.92
N ARG A 477 -12.12 27.28 5.56
CA ARG A 477 -13.34 27.75 4.86
C ARG A 477 -13.08 29.03 4.07
N SER A 478 -12.47 30.04 4.70
CA SER A 478 -12.15 31.30 4.03
C SER A 478 -11.17 31.11 2.86
N PHE A 479 -10.19 30.23 3.01
CA PHE A 479 -9.26 29.89 1.91
C PHE A 479 -10.00 29.26 0.72
N ILE A 480 -10.90 28.30 0.95
CA ILE A 480 -11.69 27.66 -0.10
C ILE A 480 -12.57 28.69 -0.80
N VAL A 481 -13.29 29.54 -0.04
CA VAL A 481 -14.17 30.57 -0.60
C VAL A 481 -13.39 31.57 -1.44
N LEU A 482 -12.26 32.07 -0.97
CA LEU A 482 -11.39 32.98 -1.73
C LEU A 482 -10.90 32.36 -3.03
N LYS A 483 -10.52 31.08 -2.99
CA LYS A 483 -10.01 30.37 -4.18
C LYS A 483 -11.12 30.11 -5.20
N VAL A 484 -12.31 29.72 -4.75
CA VAL A 484 -13.47 29.53 -5.62
C VAL A 484 -13.85 30.87 -6.27
N ASN A 485 -13.91 31.96 -5.51
CA ASN A 485 -14.21 33.29 -6.04
C ASN A 485 -13.16 33.75 -7.06
N SER A 486 -11.88 33.46 -6.84
CA SER A 486 -10.82 33.79 -7.81
C SER A 486 -10.99 33.05 -9.14
N TYR A 487 -11.40 31.78 -9.12
CA TYR A 487 -11.67 31.03 -10.37
C TYR A 487 -12.93 31.51 -11.09
N LEU A 488 -13.99 31.88 -10.36
CA LEU A 488 -15.22 32.43 -10.96
C LEU A 488 -14.97 33.80 -11.60
N HIS A 489 -14.10 34.64 -11.04
CA HIS A 489 -13.73 35.90 -11.64
C HIS A 489 -12.72 35.80 -12.82
N TYR A 490 -11.93 34.69 -12.90
CA TYR A 490 -11.06 34.44 -14.05
C TYR A 490 -11.82 33.90 -15.27
N GLY A 491 -12.99 33.30 -15.09
CA GLY A 491 -13.84 32.79 -16.17
C GLY A 491 -14.66 33.87 -16.91
N HIS A 492 -14.57 35.13 -16.48
CA HIS A 492 -15.27 36.29 -17.07
C HIS A 492 -14.30 37.28 -17.75
N LYS A 493 -13.07 36.92 -17.96
CA LYS A 493 -12.11 37.64 -18.83
C LYS A 493 -11.69 36.67 -19.95
#